data_a287e20ce9aadb5dda3e9ae824b4f924
#
_entry.id   a287e20ce9aadb5dda3e9ae824b4f924
#
_cell.length_a   1.000
_cell.length_b   1.000
_cell.length_c   1.000
_cell.angle_alpha   90.00
_cell.angle_beta   90.00
_cell.angle_gamma   90.00
#
_symmetry.space_group_name_H-M   'P 1'
#
loop_
_entity.id
_entity.type
_entity.pdbx_description
1 polymer ?
#
loop_
_entity_poly.entity_id
_entity_poly.type
_entity_poly.pdbx_seq_one_letter_code
_entity_poly.pdbx_strand_id
1 'polypeptide(L)'
;MELQLSEMIEGGITTVVGLLGTDGITRSIENLYAKVMALNEEGVSAYMMTGAYGYPGPTITGEADRDIVFIEKVLGVKLAISDHRAPNVTLDELIRLASKTRVAGMLSGKPGIVVLHMGDAEAGLEPVFEALKKTAIPEGIFRPTHVNRNPALMKQSYRFLEMGGYIDLTCGMTGEDRPADCVKECLKRGLPTEHITISSDGHGSWSNYAEDGTLLEIGVSGVRSLLKEMQYMVKENQLSLEEALPYVTSNVADAIGLNNKKGKLIEQADADILILDKNMELSSVIARGEIMMQCGKLLKKGTYE
;
A
#
# COMPACT_ATOMS: atom_id res chain seq x y z
N MET A 1 -1.37 6.40 -17.87
CA MET A 1 -2.81 6.04 -17.93
C MET A 1 -3.31 6.02 -16.50
N GLU A 2 -4.50 6.51 -16.21
CA GLU A 2 -5.07 6.46 -14.86
C GLU A 2 -5.75 5.12 -14.61
N LEU A 3 -5.76 4.66 -13.35
CA LEU A 3 -6.44 3.45 -12.92
C LEU A 3 -7.94 3.54 -13.23
N GLN A 4 -8.50 2.54 -13.90
CA GLN A 4 -9.91 2.47 -14.26
C GLN A 4 -10.70 1.59 -13.29
N LEU A 5 -12.01 1.86 -13.14
CA LEU A 5 -12.89 1.05 -12.31
C LEU A 5 -12.90 -0.41 -12.78
N SER A 6 -13.02 -0.62 -14.11
CA SER A 6 -13.03 -1.98 -14.69
C SER A 6 -11.79 -2.78 -14.33
N GLU A 7 -10.60 -2.17 -14.36
CA GLU A 7 -9.34 -2.84 -13.99
C GLU A 7 -9.35 -3.27 -12.52
N MET A 8 -9.85 -2.39 -11.62
CA MET A 8 -9.98 -2.71 -10.20
C MET A 8 -10.90 -3.92 -10.00
N ILE A 9 -12.09 -3.86 -10.57
CA ILE A 9 -13.11 -4.91 -10.40
C ILE A 9 -12.62 -6.25 -10.97
N GLU A 10 -12.03 -6.26 -12.16
CA GLU A 10 -11.44 -7.46 -12.76
C GLU A 10 -10.19 -7.97 -11.99
N GLY A 11 -9.55 -7.11 -11.21
CA GLY A 11 -8.47 -7.47 -10.27
C GLY A 11 -8.96 -7.92 -8.90
N GLY A 12 -10.27 -7.86 -8.63
CA GLY A 12 -10.85 -8.16 -7.31
C GLY A 12 -10.56 -7.07 -6.27
N ILE A 13 -10.37 -5.83 -6.69
CA ILE A 13 -10.05 -4.70 -5.80
C ILE A 13 -11.33 -3.91 -5.52
N THR A 14 -11.73 -3.84 -4.26
CA THR A 14 -12.90 -3.06 -3.79
C THR A 14 -12.51 -1.82 -3.00
N THR A 15 -11.27 -1.77 -2.52
CA THR A 15 -10.70 -0.62 -1.79
C THR A 15 -9.31 -0.31 -2.31
N VAL A 16 -9.02 0.98 -2.54
CA VAL A 16 -7.72 1.45 -3.03
C VAL A 16 -7.23 2.65 -2.23
N VAL A 17 -5.92 2.74 -2.04
CA VAL A 17 -5.26 3.93 -1.50
C VAL A 17 -4.34 4.51 -2.56
N GLY A 18 -4.70 5.67 -3.09
CA GLY A 18 -3.91 6.40 -4.08
C GLY A 18 -2.75 7.16 -3.43
N LEU A 19 -1.62 7.21 -4.13
CA LEU A 19 -0.46 8.00 -3.72
C LEU A 19 0.36 8.42 -4.95
N LEU A 20 1.05 9.55 -4.85
CA LEU A 20 1.97 9.99 -5.89
C LEU A 20 3.28 9.21 -5.80
N GLY A 21 3.86 8.91 -6.96
CA GLY A 21 5.18 8.31 -7.09
C GLY A 21 6.30 9.34 -7.16
N THR A 22 7.33 9.06 -7.97
CA THR A 22 8.48 9.92 -8.24
C THR A 22 8.12 11.23 -8.91
N ASP A 23 7.08 11.23 -9.77
CA ASP A 23 6.60 12.42 -10.46
C ASP A 23 5.64 13.22 -9.59
N GLY A 24 6.19 14.08 -8.77
CA GLY A 24 5.44 15.10 -8.02
C GLY A 24 5.42 16.48 -8.72
N ILE A 25 5.83 16.56 -9.99
CA ILE A 25 5.91 17.79 -10.78
C ILE A 25 4.78 17.87 -11.80
N THR A 26 4.65 16.82 -12.65
CA THR A 26 3.59 16.77 -13.69
C THR A 26 2.34 16.06 -13.20
N ARG A 27 2.40 15.33 -12.08
CA ARG A 27 1.28 14.75 -11.36
C ARG A 27 0.96 15.58 -10.14
N SER A 28 -0.30 16.01 -10.00
CA SER A 28 -0.69 16.85 -8.88
C SER A 28 -1.49 16.07 -7.83
N ILE A 29 -1.41 16.52 -6.59
CA ILE A 29 -2.16 15.96 -5.48
C ILE A 29 -3.68 16.21 -5.64
N GLU A 30 -4.06 17.32 -6.29
CA GLU A 30 -5.45 17.65 -6.61
C GLU A 30 -6.04 16.69 -7.63
N ASN A 31 -5.27 16.29 -8.65
CA ASN A 31 -5.70 15.28 -9.63
C ASN A 31 -5.89 13.92 -8.95
N LEU A 32 -4.99 13.55 -8.03
CA LEU A 32 -5.14 12.34 -7.24
C LEU A 32 -6.42 12.40 -6.39
N TYR A 33 -6.68 13.52 -5.73
CA TYR A 33 -7.91 13.71 -4.95
C TYR A 33 -9.16 13.61 -5.83
N ALA A 34 -9.17 14.27 -6.99
CA ALA A 34 -10.28 14.17 -7.94
C ALA A 34 -10.55 12.73 -8.37
N LYS A 35 -9.49 11.94 -8.65
CA LYS A 35 -9.63 10.52 -8.98
C LYS A 35 -10.18 9.69 -7.80
N VAL A 36 -9.72 9.95 -6.59
CA VAL A 36 -10.24 9.32 -5.37
C VAL A 36 -11.74 9.59 -5.21
N MET A 37 -12.17 10.82 -5.42
CA MET A 37 -13.60 11.18 -5.33
C MET A 37 -14.39 10.50 -6.44
N ALA A 38 -13.91 10.49 -7.67
CA ALA A 38 -14.57 9.80 -8.79
C ALA A 38 -14.76 8.30 -8.51
N LEU A 39 -13.74 7.60 -8.04
CA LEU A 39 -13.84 6.17 -7.69
C LEU A 39 -14.85 5.91 -6.56
N ASN A 40 -14.96 6.81 -5.57
CA ASN A 40 -15.99 6.69 -4.52
C ASN A 40 -17.41 6.84 -5.09
N GLU A 41 -17.64 7.77 -6.04
CA GLU A 41 -18.92 7.91 -6.74
C GLU A 41 -19.22 6.72 -7.65
N GLU A 42 -18.19 6.12 -8.23
CA GLU A 42 -18.29 4.93 -9.06
C GLU A 42 -18.56 3.64 -8.26
N GLY A 43 -18.53 3.69 -6.92
CA GLY A 43 -19.02 2.64 -6.02
C GLY A 43 -17.96 1.77 -5.36
N VAL A 44 -16.67 2.04 -5.54
CA VAL A 44 -15.59 1.44 -4.76
C VAL A 44 -15.14 2.37 -3.63
N SER A 45 -14.33 1.86 -2.70
CA SER A 45 -13.78 2.71 -1.64
C SER A 45 -12.39 3.19 -2.02
N ALA A 46 -12.20 4.50 -2.10
CA ALA A 46 -10.92 5.08 -2.43
C ALA A 46 -10.49 6.10 -1.36
N TYR A 47 -9.23 6.03 -0.99
CA TYR A 47 -8.52 6.90 -0.05
C TYR A 47 -7.21 7.37 -0.67
N MET A 48 -6.46 8.23 0.00
CA MET A 48 -5.17 8.69 -0.48
C MET A 48 -4.20 9.04 0.64
N MET A 49 -2.93 9.14 0.28
CA MET A 49 -1.88 9.79 1.06
C MET A 49 -1.56 11.13 0.39
N THR A 50 -1.36 12.18 1.19
CA THR A 50 -0.77 13.43 0.71
C THR A 50 0.75 13.29 0.58
N GLY A 51 1.43 14.22 -0.08
CA GLY A 51 2.87 14.13 -0.33
C GLY A 51 3.24 13.32 -1.57
N ALA A 52 4.52 13.11 -1.78
CA ALA A 52 5.12 12.34 -2.86
C ALA A 52 6.46 11.76 -2.38
N TYR A 53 7.45 11.55 -3.28
CA TYR A 53 8.77 11.06 -2.88
C TYR A 53 9.58 12.08 -2.07
N GLY A 54 9.57 13.35 -2.50
CA GLY A 54 10.38 14.41 -1.89
C GLY A 54 9.80 14.99 -0.59
N TYR A 55 10.62 15.70 0.16
CA TYR A 55 10.22 16.46 1.33
C TYR A 55 10.75 17.91 1.24
N PRO A 56 9.90 18.94 1.50
CA PRO A 56 8.45 18.84 1.69
C PRO A 56 7.73 18.35 0.42
N GLY A 57 6.69 17.51 0.60
CA GLY A 57 5.90 16.98 -0.50
C GLY A 57 4.73 17.91 -0.90
N PRO A 58 4.08 17.68 -2.05
CA PRO A 58 2.89 18.43 -2.47
C PRO A 58 1.71 18.16 -1.54
N THR A 59 0.93 19.21 -1.28
CA THR A 59 -0.25 19.17 -0.40
C THR A 59 -1.37 20.04 -0.98
N ILE A 60 -2.62 19.76 -0.61
CA ILE A 60 -3.78 20.55 -1.05
C ILE A 60 -3.92 21.82 -0.22
N THR A 61 -3.71 21.74 1.10
CA THR A 61 -3.94 22.85 2.04
C THR A 61 -2.68 23.60 2.45
N GLY A 62 -1.54 23.28 1.86
CA GLY A 62 -0.23 23.87 2.15
C GLY A 62 0.60 23.11 3.19
N GLU A 63 0.01 22.22 3.98
CA GLU A 63 0.69 21.41 5.01
C GLU A 63 0.09 20.00 5.07
N ALA A 64 0.93 18.98 5.24
CA ALA A 64 0.48 17.59 5.25
C ALA A 64 -0.45 17.26 6.43
N ASP A 65 -0.19 17.80 7.61
CA ASP A 65 -1.03 17.65 8.79
C ASP A 65 -2.41 18.29 8.59
N ARG A 66 -2.50 19.42 7.90
CA ARG A 66 -3.78 20.04 7.55
C ARG A 66 -4.57 19.21 6.55
N ASP A 67 -3.91 18.64 5.53
CA ASP A 67 -4.56 17.71 4.59
C ASP A 67 -5.18 16.52 5.35
N ILE A 68 -4.44 15.92 6.28
CA ILE A 68 -4.93 14.80 7.09
C ILE A 68 -6.13 15.22 7.95
N VAL A 69 -6.08 16.38 8.57
CA VAL A 69 -7.17 16.84 9.46
C VAL A 69 -8.43 17.20 8.68
N PHE A 70 -8.31 17.98 7.60
CA PHE A 70 -9.45 18.60 6.94
C PHE A 70 -10.02 17.83 5.74
N ILE A 71 -9.27 16.89 5.16
CA ILE A 71 -9.72 16.12 3.99
C ILE A 71 -10.00 14.68 4.40
N GLU A 72 -11.27 14.29 4.40
CA GLU A 72 -11.75 12.98 4.89
C GLU A 72 -10.97 11.79 4.31
N LYS A 73 -10.65 11.83 3.02
CA LYS A 73 -10.03 10.72 2.29
C LYS A 73 -8.51 10.63 2.45
N VAL A 74 -7.87 11.62 3.11
CA VAL A 74 -6.43 11.58 3.38
C VAL A 74 -6.16 10.86 4.69
N LEU A 75 -5.45 9.72 4.63
CA LEU A 75 -5.16 8.85 5.79
C LEU A 75 -3.79 9.12 6.42
N GLY A 76 -2.89 9.73 5.68
CA GLY A 76 -1.51 9.95 6.09
C GLY A 76 -0.69 10.65 5.01
N VAL A 77 0.62 10.49 5.07
CA VAL A 77 1.57 11.14 4.17
C VAL A 77 2.46 10.10 3.46
N LYS A 78 2.82 10.37 2.21
CA LYS A 78 3.81 9.62 1.43
C LYS A 78 5.16 10.32 1.44
N LEU A 79 6.22 9.53 1.58
CA LEU A 79 7.62 9.95 1.50
C LEU A 79 8.45 8.83 0.88
N ALA A 80 9.59 9.13 0.29
CA ALA A 80 10.62 8.14 -0.07
C ALA A 80 11.86 8.31 0.82
N ILE A 81 12.46 7.19 1.22
CA ILE A 81 13.75 7.19 1.93
C ILE A 81 14.68 6.15 1.32
N SER A 82 15.97 6.38 1.49
CA SER A 82 17.02 5.47 0.99
C SER A 82 16.88 5.19 -0.51
N ASP A 83 16.46 6.20 -1.28
CA ASP A 83 16.25 6.14 -2.73
C ASP A 83 17.03 7.25 -3.45
N HIS A 84 17.76 6.89 -4.51
CA HIS A 84 18.57 7.84 -5.29
C HIS A 84 17.73 8.89 -6.04
N ARG A 85 16.41 8.65 -6.22
CA ARG A 85 15.46 9.56 -6.89
C ARG A 85 14.81 10.55 -5.93
N ALA A 86 15.00 10.38 -4.63
CA ALA A 86 14.48 11.29 -3.61
C ALA A 86 15.66 11.88 -2.85
N PRO A 87 15.74 13.21 -2.74
CA PRO A 87 16.73 13.85 -1.88
C PRO A 87 16.57 13.28 -0.47
N ASN A 88 17.69 12.97 0.16
CA ASN A 88 17.67 12.38 1.49
C ASN A 88 17.02 13.35 2.47
N VAL A 89 15.87 12.97 3.00
CA VAL A 89 15.28 13.65 4.14
C VAL A 89 16.21 13.47 5.34
N THR A 90 16.46 14.54 6.06
CA THR A 90 17.25 14.47 7.29
C THR A 90 16.47 13.76 8.39
N LEU A 91 17.17 13.21 9.38
CA LEU A 91 16.52 12.54 10.50
C LEU A 91 15.55 13.47 11.26
N ASP A 92 15.92 14.74 11.45
CA ASP A 92 15.06 15.71 12.15
C ASP A 92 13.80 16.05 11.33
N GLU A 93 13.90 16.09 10.01
CA GLU A 93 12.73 16.26 9.12
C GLU A 93 11.82 15.04 9.17
N LEU A 94 12.37 13.83 9.12
CA LEU A 94 11.59 12.58 9.26
C LEU A 94 10.84 12.52 10.59
N ILE A 95 11.53 12.82 11.70
CA ILE A 95 10.94 12.90 13.04
C ILE A 95 9.81 13.94 13.09
N ARG A 96 10.06 15.14 12.56
CA ARG A 96 9.07 16.22 12.53
C ARG A 96 7.83 15.84 11.71
N LEU A 97 8.04 15.26 10.53
CA LEU A 97 6.93 14.79 9.68
C LEU A 97 6.11 13.71 10.38
N ALA A 98 6.75 12.70 10.93
CA ALA A 98 6.09 11.60 11.63
C ALA A 98 5.31 12.10 12.86
N SER A 99 5.87 13.03 13.64
CA SER A 99 5.20 13.64 14.79
C SER A 99 3.96 14.45 14.39
N LYS A 100 4.08 15.33 13.38
CA LYS A 100 2.95 16.12 12.84
C LYS A 100 1.86 15.21 12.29
N THR A 101 2.23 14.19 11.51
CA THR A 101 1.30 13.21 10.93
C THR A 101 0.53 12.45 12.02
N ARG A 102 1.23 12.00 13.06
CA ARG A 102 0.60 11.34 14.21
C ARG A 102 -0.41 12.24 14.92
N VAL A 103 -0.03 13.48 15.23
CA VAL A 103 -0.93 14.45 15.89
C VAL A 103 -2.16 14.71 15.02
N ALA A 104 -1.98 14.90 13.72
CA ALA A 104 -3.09 15.08 12.77
C ALA A 104 -4.05 13.88 12.76
N GLY A 105 -3.52 12.66 12.79
CA GLY A 105 -4.31 11.45 12.93
C GLY A 105 -5.14 11.42 14.22
N MET A 106 -4.51 11.73 15.36
CA MET A 106 -5.20 11.79 16.65
C MET A 106 -6.31 12.84 16.67
N LEU A 107 -6.09 14.01 16.08
CA LEU A 107 -7.09 15.10 16.01
C LEU A 107 -8.28 14.75 15.11
N SER A 108 -8.06 13.99 14.05
CA SER A 108 -9.09 13.68 13.05
C SER A 108 -9.71 12.28 13.19
N GLY A 109 -9.25 11.47 14.16
CA GLY A 109 -9.70 10.07 14.33
C GLY A 109 -9.25 9.16 13.18
N LYS A 110 -8.13 9.49 12.53
CA LYS A 110 -7.54 8.75 11.40
C LYS A 110 -6.23 8.08 11.82
N PRO A 111 -5.69 7.13 11.02
CA PRO A 111 -4.45 6.44 11.38
C PRO A 111 -3.24 7.38 11.47
N GLY A 112 -3.18 8.42 10.64
CA GLY A 112 -2.08 9.39 10.65
C GLY A 112 -0.72 8.72 10.44
N ILE A 113 -0.57 7.99 9.34
CA ILE A 113 0.61 7.16 9.04
C ILE A 113 1.53 7.79 8.00
N VAL A 114 2.80 7.41 8.04
CA VAL A 114 3.83 7.78 7.07
C VAL A 114 4.15 6.55 6.21
N VAL A 115 3.69 6.54 4.97
CA VAL A 115 4.03 5.51 3.99
C VAL A 115 5.39 5.84 3.40
N LEU A 116 6.35 4.94 3.58
CA LEU A 116 7.72 5.11 3.14
C LEU A 116 7.99 4.22 1.92
N HIS A 117 8.18 4.85 0.74
CA HIS A 117 8.81 4.15 -0.38
C HIS A 117 10.25 3.84 -0.01
N MET A 118 10.60 2.57 -0.01
CA MET A 118 11.97 2.13 0.26
C MET A 118 12.74 2.01 -1.05
N GLY A 119 13.87 2.72 -1.14
CA GLY A 119 14.79 2.61 -2.26
C GLY A 119 15.83 1.49 -2.08
N ASP A 120 16.85 1.51 -2.93
CA ASP A 120 17.92 0.50 -2.97
C ASP A 120 19.21 0.96 -2.26
N ALA A 121 19.21 2.13 -1.60
CA ALA A 121 20.38 2.59 -0.88
C ALA A 121 20.66 1.72 0.36
N GLU A 122 21.93 1.54 0.68
CA GLU A 122 22.43 0.66 1.74
C GLU A 122 21.84 0.96 3.12
N ALA A 123 21.49 2.23 3.38
CA ALA A 123 20.90 2.63 4.66
C ALA A 123 19.55 1.91 4.96
N GLY A 124 18.75 1.62 3.92
CA GLY A 124 17.46 0.92 4.10
C GLY A 124 16.59 1.57 5.17
N LEU A 125 16.23 0.82 6.22
CA LEU A 125 15.41 1.27 7.36
C LEU A 125 16.18 1.98 8.48
N GLU A 126 17.49 2.15 8.41
CA GLU A 126 18.26 2.79 9.49
C GLU A 126 17.72 4.18 9.89
N PRO A 127 17.28 5.07 8.97
CA PRO A 127 16.67 6.34 9.36
C PRO A 127 15.44 6.18 10.26
N VAL A 128 14.63 5.13 10.04
CA VAL A 128 13.47 4.81 10.88
C VAL A 128 13.92 4.31 12.25
N PHE A 129 14.88 3.40 12.31
CA PHE A 129 15.42 2.90 13.58
C PHE A 129 16.04 4.02 14.43
N GLU A 130 16.76 4.96 13.79
CA GLU A 130 17.30 6.12 14.49
C GLU A 130 16.20 7.05 15.01
N ALA A 131 15.15 7.31 14.23
CA ALA A 131 14.01 8.11 14.66
C ALA A 131 13.32 7.48 15.89
N LEU A 132 13.06 6.19 15.87
CA LEU A 132 12.46 5.44 16.98
C LEU A 132 13.36 5.45 18.22
N LYS A 133 14.67 5.31 18.05
CA LYS A 133 15.63 5.37 19.17
C LYS A 133 15.70 6.73 19.84
N LYS A 134 15.56 7.83 19.07
CA LYS A 134 15.69 9.22 19.56
C LYS A 134 14.39 9.82 20.10
N THR A 135 13.24 9.18 19.85
CA THR A 135 11.93 9.75 20.16
C THR A 135 11.01 8.73 20.79
N ALA A 136 9.85 9.20 21.27
CA ALA A 136 8.76 8.34 21.72
C ALA A 136 7.68 8.13 20.62
N ILE A 137 8.02 8.35 19.36
CA ILE A 137 7.13 8.06 18.23
C ILE A 137 7.01 6.53 18.13
N PRO A 138 5.77 5.97 18.13
CA PRO A 138 5.61 4.52 18.02
C PRO A 138 5.97 4.03 16.61
N GLU A 139 6.49 2.81 16.52
CA GLU A 139 6.81 2.12 15.27
C GLU A 139 5.62 2.05 14.31
N GLY A 140 4.42 1.88 14.86
CA GLY A 140 3.16 1.83 14.12
C GLY A 140 2.81 3.08 13.31
N ILE A 141 3.57 4.16 13.37
CA ILE A 141 3.40 5.31 12.47
C ILE A 141 3.99 5.05 11.09
N PHE A 142 5.06 4.28 11.00
CA PHE A 142 5.77 4.05 9.75
C PHE A 142 5.21 2.83 9.00
N ARG A 143 5.07 2.95 7.68
CA ARG A 143 4.62 1.92 6.75
C ARG A 143 5.63 1.80 5.59
N PRO A 144 6.79 1.17 5.82
CA PRO A 144 7.73 0.90 4.72
C PRO A 144 7.10 -0.06 3.71
N THR A 145 7.08 0.34 2.44
CA THR A 145 6.63 -0.46 1.30
C THR A 145 7.80 -0.83 0.39
N HIS A 146 7.64 -1.87 -0.42
CA HIS A 146 8.68 -2.45 -1.28
C HIS A 146 9.84 -3.09 -0.48
N VAL A 147 9.56 -3.58 0.73
CA VAL A 147 10.64 -4.12 1.59
C VAL A 147 11.23 -5.43 1.06
N ASN A 148 10.51 -6.12 0.19
CA ASN A 148 10.99 -7.30 -0.54
C ASN A 148 11.86 -6.96 -1.76
N ARG A 149 12.26 -5.69 -1.91
CA ARG A 149 13.09 -5.20 -3.03
C ARG A 149 14.47 -5.84 -3.09
N ASN A 150 15.08 -6.07 -1.94
CA ASN A 150 16.38 -6.76 -1.84
C ASN A 150 16.54 -7.47 -0.49
N PRO A 151 17.42 -8.49 -0.39
CA PRO A 151 17.60 -9.29 0.83
C PRO A 151 18.08 -8.49 2.04
N ALA A 152 18.87 -7.43 1.86
CA ALA A 152 19.38 -6.62 2.96
C ALA A 152 18.24 -5.83 3.64
N LEU A 153 17.38 -5.22 2.83
CA LEU A 153 16.19 -4.51 3.30
C LEU A 153 15.20 -5.49 3.96
N MET A 154 14.99 -6.66 3.36
CA MET A 154 14.12 -7.69 3.96
C MET A 154 14.62 -8.14 5.34
N LYS A 155 15.93 -8.26 5.53
CA LYS A 155 16.52 -8.56 6.85
C LYS A 155 16.26 -7.47 7.88
N GLN A 156 16.35 -6.18 7.50
CA GLN A 156 15.99 -5.06 8.37
C GLN A 156 14.49 -5.07 8.69
N SER A 157 13.66 -5.48 7.75
CA SER A 157 12.22 -5.57 7.90
C SER A 157 11.79 -6.64 8.91
N TYR A 158 12.51 -7.76 9.02
CA TYR A 158 12.29 -8.74 10.10
C TYR A 158 12.47 -8.09 11.48
N ARG A 159 13.56 -7.33 11.67
CA ARG A 159 13.80 -6.59 12.90
C ARG A 159 12.68 -5.57 13.18
N PHE A 160 12.19 -4.90 12.14
CA PHE A 160 11.12 -3.93 12.29
C PHE A 160 9.78 -4.59 12.70
N LEU A 161 9.47 -5.77 12.16
CA LEU A 161 8.34 -6.61 12.59
C LEU A 161 8.47 -7.03 14.06
N GLU A 162 9.66 -7.50 14.50
CA GLU A 162 9.93 -7.87 15.89
C GLU A 162 9.71 -6.72 16.87
N MET A 163 9.86 -5.47 16.41
CA MET A 163 9.58 -4.26 17.18
C MET A 163 8.08 -3.90 17.22
N GLY A 164 7.21 -4.61 16.48
CA GLY A 164 5.78 -4.29 16.35
C GLY A 164 5.44 -3.37 15.17
N GLY A 165 6.40 -3.09 14.29
CA GLY A 165 6.20 -2.29 13.08
C GLY A 165 5.42 -3.05 12.01
N TYR A 166 4.84 -2.32 11.06
CA TYR A 166 4.18 -2.87 9.88
C TYR A 166 5.10 -2.81 8.67
N ILE A 167 5.06 -3.82 7.84
CA ILE A 167 5.76 -3.83 6.54
C ILE A 167 4.80 -4.11 5.40
N ASP A 168 5.15 -3.63 4.20
CA ASP A 168 4.39 -3.90 2.99
C ASP A 168 5.28 -4.54 1.92
N LEU A 169 4.84 -5.70 1.47
CA LEU A 169 5.45 -6.46 0.39
C LEU A 169 4.78 -6.11 -0.93
N THR A 170 5.55 -5.92 -1.98
CA THR A 170 5.03 -5.47 -3.28
C THR A 170 5.06 -6.60 -4.30
N CYS A 171 3.91 -6.80 -4.96
CA CYS A 171 3.77 -7.75 -6.05
C CYS A 171 4.56 -7.32 -7.30
N GLY A 172 5.01 -8.31 -8.08
CA GLY A 172 5.59 -8.06 -9.40
C GLY A 172 7.00 -7.46 -9.40
N MET A 173 7.65 -7.39 -8.26
CA MET A 173 9.08 -7.08 -8.21
C MET A 173 9.86 -8.24 -8.82
N THR A 174 10.83 -7.91 -9.69
CA THR A 174 11.71 -8.89 -10.32
C THR A 174 12.76 -9.35 -9.30
N GLY A 175 12.83 -10.66 -9.03
CA GLY A 175 13.80 -11.23 -8.11
C GLY A 175 13.25 -12.44 -7.36
N GLU A 176 14.07 -12.98 -6.46
CA GLU A 176 13.75 -14.16 -5.67
C GLU A 176 12.76 -13.88 -4.50
N ASP A 177 12.50 -12.62 -4.21
CA ASP A 177 11.74 -12.18 -3.02
C ASP A 177 10.26 -11.93 -3.35
N ARG A 178 9.58 -12.95 -3.84
CA ARG A 178 8.14 -12.92 -4.05
C ARG A 178 7.40 -12.73 -2.71
N PRO A 179 6.34 -11.88 -2.61
CA PRO A 179 5.60 -11.65 -1.38
C PRO A 179 5.16 -12.93 -0.67
N ALA A 180 4.64 -13.91 -1.40
CA ALA A 180 4.21 -15.19 -0.85
C ALA A 180 5.35 -15.96 -0.17
N ASP A 181 6.55 -15.94 -0.75
CA ASP A 181 7.73 -16.63 -0.20
C ASP A 181 8.28 -15.86 1.01
N CYS A 182 8.24 -14.53 0.99
CA CYS A 182 8.56 -13.70 2.15
C CYS A 182 7.62 -13.97 3.33
N VAL A 183 6.31 -14.07 3.09
CA VAL A 183 5.31 -14.45 4.10
C VAL A 183 5.63 -15.82 4.69
N LYS A 184 5.89 -16.82 3.84
CA LYS A 184 6.25 -18.18 4.27
C LYS A 184 7.50 -18.20 5.15
N GLU A 185 8.50 -17.39 4.82
CA GLU A 185 9.71 -17.24 5.62
C GLU A 185 9.42 -16.54 6.96
N CYS A 186 8.58 -15.51 6.98
CA CYS A 186 8.15 -14.84 8.23
C CYS A 186 7.40 -15.81 9.15
N LEU A 187 6.50 -16.65 8.61
CA LEU A 187 5.80 -17.69 9.37
C LEU A 187 6.78 -18.71 9.98
N LYS A 188 7.76 -19.17 9.22
CA LYS A 188 8.81 -20.10 9.72
C LYS A 188 9.62 -19.49 10.85
N ARG A 189 9.84 -18.18 10.82
CA ARG A 189 10.59 -17.44 11.85
C ARG A 189 9.74 -17.12 13.09
N GLY A 190 8.42 -17.33 13.05
CA GLY A 190 7.51 -16.96 14.13
C GLY A 190 7.38 -15.45 14.31
N LEU A 191 7.52 -14.67 13.23
CA LEU A 191 7.36 -13.22 13.25
C LEU A 191 5.87 -12.83 13.31
N PRO A 192 5.52 -11.62 13.78
CA PRO A 192 4.13 -11.15 13.84
C PRO A 192 3.59 -10.87 12.43
N THR A 193 3.02 -11.89 11.78
CA THR A 193 2.55 -11.82 10.40
C THR A 193 1.28 -11.01 10.21
N GLU A 194 0.55 -10.69 11.29
CA GLU A 194 -0.56 -9.75 11.31
C GLU A 194 -0.16 -8.32 10.96
N HIS A 195 1.12 -7.99 11.04
CA HIS A 195 1.69 -6.70 10.64
C HIS A 195 2.26 -6.70 9.21
N ILE A 196 2.03 -7.75 8.44
CA ILE A 196 2.44 -7.82 7.04
C ILE A 196 1.25 -7.50 6.13
N THR A 197 1.46 -6.59 5.17
CA THR A 197 0.54 -6.31 4.08
C THR A 197 1.17 -6.63 2.74
N ILE A 198 0.33 -6.87 1.73
CA ILE A 198 0.77 -7.03 0.35
C ILE A 198 0.05 -6.00 -0.51
N SER A 199 0.80 -5.27 -1.35
CA SER A 199 0.27 -4.30 -2.29
C SER A 199 0.64 -4.61 -3.73
N SER A 200 -0.17 -4.12 -4.67
CA SER A 200 0.07 -4.32 -6.10
C SER A 200 1.06 -3.32 -6.69
N ASP A 201 1.26 -2.18 -6.04
CA ASP A 201 1.88 -1.00 -6.66
C ASP A 201 1.26 -0.68 -8.04
N GLY A 202 -0.08 -0.90 -8.14
CA GLY A 202 -0.82 -0.78 -9.39
C GLY A 202 -0.67 0.61 -10.00
N HIS A 203 -0.37 0.68 -11.31
CA HIS A 203 -0.02 1.90 -12.04
C HIS A 203 1.27 2.59 -11.56
N GLY A 204 2.00 2.00 -10.59
CA GLY A 204 3.38 2.36 -10.30
C GLY A 204 4.30 2.01 -11.45
N SER A 205 5.26 2.89 -11.76
CA SER A 205 6.28 2.61 -12.76
C SER A 205 7.42 1.78 -12.15
N TRP A 206 7.88 0.79 -12.89
CA TRP A 206 9.12 0.08 -12.59
C TRP A 206 10.12 0.24 -13.71
N SER A 207 11.39 0.14 -13.38
CA SER A 207 12.50 0.27 -14.34
C SER A 207 13.48 -0.86 -14.11
N ASN A 208 13.99 -1.42 -15.20
CA ASN A 208 15.05 -2.41 -15.18
C ASN A 208 16.33 -1.81 -15.76
N TYR A 209 17.44 -1.97 -15.08
CA TYR A 209 18.74 -1.41 -15.44
C TYR A 209 19.77 -2.53 -15.64
N ALA A 210 20.70 -2.32 -16.59
CA ALA A 210 21.90 -3.13 -16.70
C ALA A 210 22.89 -2.84 -15.55
N GLU A 211 23.91 -3.68 -15.40
CA GLU A 211 24.95 -3.50 -14.36
C GLU A 211 25.70 -2.15 -14.47
N ASP A 212 25.80 -1.59 -15.69
CA ASP A 212 26.42 -0.30 -15.93
C ASP A 212 25.50 0.91 -15.68
N GLY A 213 24.27 0.67 -15.22
CA GLY A 213 23.25 1.70 -14.97
C GLY A 213 22.46 2.12 -16.21
N THR A 214 22.66 1.48 -17.37
CA THR A 214 21.86 1.73 -18.55
C THR A 214 20.43 1.25 -18.37
N LEU A 215 19.43 2.11 -18.65
CA LEU A 215 18.04 1.74 -18.61
C LEU A 215 17.72 0.74 -19.73
N LEU A 216 17.26 -0.46 -19.36
CA LEU A 216 16.88 -1.53 -20.30
C LEU A 216 15.39 -1.51 -20.60
N GLU A 217 14.54 -1.31 -19.59
CA GLU A 217 13.10 -1.41 -19.73
C GLU A 217 12.39 -0.54 -18.70
N ILE A 218 11.24 0.01 -19.10
CA ILE A 218 10.27 0.66 -18.20
C ILE A 218 8.92 -0.02 -18.39
N GLY A 219 8.25 -0.31 -17.29
CA GLY A 219 6.90 -0.87 -17.29
C GLY A 219 6.01 -0.25 -16.23
N VAL A 220 4.79 -0.75 -16.19
CA VAL A 220 3.76 -0.33 -15.24
C VAL A 220 3.19 -1.57 -14.55
N SER A 221 3.07 -1.53 -13.24
CA SER A 221 2.52 -2.63 -12.44
C SER A 221 1.00 -2.75 -12.64
N GLY A 222 0.51 -3.99 -12.68
CA GLY A 222 -0.91 -4.28 -12.84
C GLY A 222 -1.60 -4.57 -11.51
N VAL A 223 -2.84 -4.13 -11.36
CA VAL A 223 -3.63 -4.34 -10.12
C VAL A 223 -4.06 -5.79 -9.89
N ARG A 224 -4.09 -6.63 -10.93
CA ARG A 224 -4.48 -8.05 -10.83
C ARG A 224 -3.43 -8.92 -10.12
N SER A 225 -2.28 -8.38 -9.78
CA SER A 225 -1.18 -9.10 -9.13
C SER A 225 -1.54 -9.60 -7.72
N LEU A 226 -2.38 -8.87 -6.96
CA LEU A 226 -2.80 -9.26 -5.61
C LEU A 226 -3.57 -10.60 -5.58
N LEU A 227 -4.56 -10.77 -6.46
CA LEU A 227 -5.31 -12.02 -6.56
C LEU A 227 -4.40 -13.19 -6.94
N LYS A 228 -3.49 -12.98 -7.89
CA LYS A 228 -2.51 -14.00 -8.30
C LYS A 228 -1.56 -14.37 -7.17
N GLU A 229 -1.16 -13.40 -6.36
CA GLU A 229 -0.27 -13.63 -5.23
C GLU A 229 -0.97 -14.45 -4.13
N MET A 230 -2.21 -14.14 -3.81
CA MET A 230 -3.04 -14.92 -2.90
C MET A 230 -3.26 -16.35 -3.42
N GLN A 231 -3.58 -16.52 -4.72
CA GLN A 231 -3.68 -17.84 -5.34
C GLN A 231 -2.38 -18.64 -5.24
N TYR A 232 -1.23 -18.00 -5.39
CA TYR A 232 0.08 -18.65 -5.27
C TYR A 232 0.37 -19.09 -3.83
N MET A 233 0.05 -18.27 -2.83
CA MET A 233 0.16 -18.66 -1.42
C MET A 233 -0.59 -19.96 -1.13
N VAL A 234 -1.79 -20.11 -1.68
CA VAL A 234 -2.60 -21.31 -1.46
C VAL A 234 -2.11 -22.49 -2.29
N LYS A 235 -1.89 -22.30 -3.60
CA LYS A 235 -1.59 -23.41 -4.53
C LYS A 235 -0.15 -23.93 -4.40
N GLU A 236 0.82 -23.03 -4.27
CA GLU A 236 2.24 -23.37 -4.29
C GLU A 236 2.85 -23.40 -2.87
N ASN A 237 2.50 -22.43 -2.03
CA ASN A 237 3.01 -22.37 -0.66
C ASN A 237 2.22 -23.23 0.33
N GLN A 238 1.07 -23.79 -0.11
CA GLN A 238 0.22 -24.69 0.67
C GLN A 238 -0.37 -24.07 1.95
N LEU A 239 -0.56 -22.75 1.95
CA LEU A 239 -1.31 -22.09 3.00
C LEU A 239 -2.82 -22.36 2.80
N SER A 240 -3.57 -22.46 3.88
CA SER A 240 -5.03 -22.43 3.78
C SER A 240 -5.49 -21.06 3.26
N LEU A 241 -6.71 -20.98 2.73
CA LEU A 241 -7.26 -19.72 2.27
C LEU A 241 -7.36 -18.70 3.43
N GLU A 242 -7.74 -19.17 4.62
CA GLU A 242 -7.84 -18.37 5.84
C GLU A 242 -6.48 -17.80 6.29
N GLU A 243 -5.39 -18.51 6.04
CA GLU A 243 -4.03 -18.03 6.31
C GLU A 243 -3.52 -17.05 5.26
N ALA A 244 -3.94 -17.19 3.99
CA ALA A 244 -3.48 -16.34 2.90
C ALA A 244 -4.24 -15.00 2.80
N LEU A 245 -5.54 -14.98 3.08
CA LEU A 245 -6.39 -13.80 2.92
C LEU A 245 -6.00 -12.59 3.76
N PRO A 246 -5.57 -12.73 5.03
CA PRO A 246 -5.27 -11.56 5.88
C PRO A 246 -4.33 -10.56 5.24
N TYR A 247 -3.30 -11.00 4.51
CA TYR A 247 -2.27 -10.14 3.92
C TYR A 247 -2.79 -9.17 2.85
N VAL A 248 -3.96 -9.46 2.27
CA VAL A 248 -4.60 -8.63 1.23
C VAL A 248 -5.98 -8.11 1.69
N THR A 249 -6.39 -8.37 2.93
CA THR A 249 -7.70 -7.98 3.49
C THR A 249 -7.58 -7.37 4.88
N SER A 250 -7.69 -8.17 5.95
CA SER A 250 -7.77 -7.68 7.33
C SER A 250 -6.50 -6.97 7.80
N ASN A 251 -5.32 -7.49 7.49
CA ASN A 251 -4.07 -6.82 7.85
C ASN A 251 -3.94 -5.45 7.17
N VAL A 252 -4.36 -5.36 5.89
CA VAL A 252 -4.38 -4.08 5.16
C VAL A 252 -5.33 -3.10 5.83
N ALA A 253 -6.55 -3.56 6.17
CA ALA A 253 -7.55 -2.72 6.84
C ALA A 253 -7.05 -2.23 8.21
N ASP A 254 -6.38 -3.09 8.99
CA ASP A 254 -5.76 -2.74 10.27
C ASP A 254 -4.62 -1.72 10.05
N ALA A 255 -3.72 -1.97 9.09
CA ALA A 255 -2.57 -1.11 8.81
C ALA A 255 -2.96 0.32 8.41
N ILE A 256 -4.11 0.52 7.78
CA ILE A 256 -4.61 1.83 7.34
C ILE A 256 -5.79 2.35 8.19
N GLY A 257 -6.07 1.73 9.33
CA GLY A 257 -7.08 2.18 10.30
C GLY A 257 -8.53 2.06 9.83
N LEU A 258 -8.84 1.10 8.97
CA LEU A 258 -10.18 0.84 8.42
C LEU A 258 -10.80 -0.49 8.92
N ASN A 259 -10.23 -1.12 9.93
CA ASN A 259 -10.60 -2.46 10.42
C ASN A 259 -12.04 -2.60 10.93
N ASN A 260 -12.71 -1.48 11.27
CA ASN A 260 -14.12 -1.46 11.65
C ASN A 260 -15.07 -1.52 10.44
N LYS A 261 -14.55 -1.29 9.22
CA LYS A 261 -15.36 -1.18 7.99
C LYS A 261 -14.91 -2.12 6.88
N LYS A 262 -13.64 -2.54 6.87
CA LYS A 262 -13.01 -3.23 5.75
C LYS A 262 -12.30 -4.51 6.19
N GLY A 263 -12.04 -5.38 5.23
CA GLY A 263 -11.19 -6.55 5.38
C GLY A 263 -11.83 -7.75 6.10
N LYS A 264 -13.09 -7.64 6.54
CA LYS A 264 -13.79 -8.70 7.29
C LYS A 264 -15.28 -8.74 6.92
N LEU A 265 -15.85 -9.93 6.94
CA LEU A 265 -17.29 -10.14 6.81
C LEU A 265 -17.92 -10.13 8.20
N ILE A 266 -18.19 -8.95 8.72
CA ILE A 266 -18.82 -8.73 10.04
C ILE A 266 -19.99 -7.76 9.90
N GLU A 267 -20.88 -7.78 10.87
CA GLU A 267 -22.02 -6.85 10.92
C GLU A 267 -21.53 -5.40 10.94
N GLN A 268 -22.20 -4.53 10.17
CA GLN A 268 -21.89 -3.11 9.98
C GLN A 268 -20.61 -2.80 9.18
N ALA A 269 -19.85 -3.79 8.72
CA ALA A 269 -18.81 -3.57 7.72
C ALA A 269 -19.40 -3.31 6.35
N ASP A 270 -18.64 -2.65 5.49
CA ASP A 270 -18.99 -2.50 4.08
C ASP A 270 -19.06 -3.88 3.42
N ALA A 271 -20.09 -4.10 2.62
CA ALA A 271 -20.25 -5.37 1.89
C ALA A 271 -19.31 -5.38 0.67
N ASP A 272 -18.03 -5.61 0.93
CA ASP A 272 -16.97 -5.83 -0.05
C ASP A 272 -16.69 -7.33 -0.12
N ILE A 273 -17.19 -8.01 -1.16
CA ILE A 273 -17.22 -9.46 -1.22
C ILE A 273 -16.72 -9.94 -2.58
N LEU A 274 -15.75 -10.83 -2.57
CA LEU A 274 -15.31 -11.58 -3.75
C LEU A 274 -15.88 -13.00 -3.69
N ILE A 275 -16.39 -13.48 -4.81
CA ILE A 275 -16.79 -14.87 -4.98
C ILE A 275 -15.81 -15.51 -5.97
N LEU A 276 -15.07 -16.49 -5.47
CA LEU A 276 -14.15 -17.29 -6.28
C LEU A 276 -14.82 -18.62 -6.66
N ASP A 277 -14.48 -19.12 -7.83
CA ASP A 277 -14.89 -20.48 -8.23
C ASP A 277 -14.00 -21.56 -7.56
N LYS A 278 -14.25 -22.83 -7.88
CA LYS A 278 -13.48 -23.97 -7.35
C LYS A 278 -11.99 -23.98 -7.74
N ASN A 279 -11.62 -23.21 -8.77
CA ASN A 279 -10.24 -23.06 -9.22
C ASN A 279 -9.58 -21.80 -8.63
N MET A 280 -10.31 -21.09 -7.74
CA MET A 280 -9.95 -19.79 -7.15
C MET A 280 -9.92 -18.65 -8.17
N GLU A 281 -10.61 -18.80 -9.31
CA GLU A 281 -10.78 -17.73 -10.28
C GLU A 281 -11.93 -16.81 -9.86
N LEU A 282 -11.77 -15.51 -10.14
CA LEU A 282 -12.74 -14.50 -9.75
C LEU A 282 -14.05 -14.65 -10.55
N SER A 283 -15.13 -14.97 -9.85
CA SER A 283 -16.46 -15.12 -10.44
C SER A 283 -17.32 -13.89 -10.27
N SER A 284 -17.39 -13.33 -9.07
CA SER A 284 -18.21 -12.14 -8.83
C SER A 284 -17.54 -11.19 -7.86
N VAL A 285 -17.84 -9.90 -7.99
CA VAL A 285 -17.34 -8.81 -7.13
C VAL A 285 -18.52 -7.97 -6.69
N ILE A 286 -18.64 -7.79 -5.39
CA ILE A 286 -19.56 -6.87 -4.74
C ILE A 286 -18.69 -5.80 -4.04
N ALA A 287 -18.94 -4.53 -4.33
CA ALA A 287 -18.28 -3.43 -3.66
C ALA A 287 -19.32 -2.52 -3.02
N ARG A 288 -19.18 -2.26 -1.72
CA ARG A 288 -20.12 -1.46 -0.92
C ARG A 288 -21.58 -1.90 -1.10
N GLY A 289 -21.81 -3.20 -1.28
CA GLY A 289 -23.15 -3.79 -1.46
C GLY A 289 -23.69 -3.76 -2.89
N GLU A 290 -22.98 -3.16 -3.85
CA GLU A 290 -23.34 -3.14 -5.27
C GLU A 290 -22.62 -4.25 -6.04
N ILE A 291 -23.35 -4.99 -6.88
CA ILE A 291 -22.75 -6.04 -7.72
C ILE A 291 -22.04 -5.39 -8.90
N MET A 292 -20.70 -5.42 -8.89
CA MET A 292 -19.85 -4.84 -9.93
C MET A 292 -19.52 -5.83 -11.05
N MET A 293 -19.38 -7.12 -10.69
CA MET A 293 -19.14 -8.22 -11.62
C MET A 293 -19.93 -9.45 -11.19
N GLN A 294 -20.48 -10.20 -12.14
CA GLN A 294 -21.21 -11.44 -11.87
C GLN A 294 -20.92 -12.49 -12.94
N CYS A 295 -20.61 -13.72 -12.50
CA CYS A 295 -20.28 -14.86 -13.36
C CYS A 295 -19.19 -14.51 -14.41
N GLY A 296 -18.14 -13.80 -14.00
CA GLY A 296 -17.04 -13.36 -14.86
C GLY A 296 -17.38 -12.21 -15.80
N LYS A 297 -18.61 -11.69 -15.76
CA LYS A 297 -19.03 -10.56 -16.60
C LYS A 297 -19.04 -9.27 -15.79
N LEU A 298 -18.27 -8.26 -16.25
CA LEU A 298 -18.29 -6.92 -15.70
C LEU A 298 -19.65 -6.27 -15.94
N LEU A 299 -20.29 -5.75 -14.90
CA LEU A 299 -21.61 -5.10 -14.95
C LEU A 299 -21.51 -3.58 -14.89
N LYS A 300 -20.45 -3.05 -14.27
CA LYS A 300 -20.24 -1.62 -14.09
C LYS A 300 -18.85 -1.22 -14.56
N LYS A 301 -18.79 -0.11 -15.25
CA LYS A 301 -17.56 0.55 -15.73
C LYS A 301 -17.48 1.96 -15.19
N GLY A 302 -16.30 2.54 -15.18
CA GLY A 302 -16.12 3.94 -14.87
C GLY A 302 -16.80 4.85 -15.89
N THR A 303 -17.05 6.10 -15.49
CA THR A 303 -17.81 7.08 -16.29
C THR A 303 -17.18 7.36 -17.66
N TYR A 304 -15.86 7.21 -17.78
CA TYR A 304 -15.10 7.52 -18.99
C TYR A 304 -14.44 6.28 -19.63
N GLU A 305 -14.98 5.10 -19.40
CA GLU A 305 -14.53 3.84 -20.02
C GLU A 305 -15.37 3.39 -21.20
#